data_bcdd2c0dc8177d3b16dcb4debd5daf7d
#
_entry.id   bcdd2c0dc8177d3b16dcb4debd5daf7d
#
_cell.length_a   1.000
_cell.length_b   1.000
_cell.length_c   1.000
_cell.angle_alpha   90.00
_cell.angle_beta   90.00
_cell.angle_gamma   90.00
#
_symmetry.space_group_name_H-M   'P 1'
#
loop_
_entity.id
_entity.type
_entity.pdbx_description
1 polymer ?
#
loop_
_entity_poly.entity_id
_entity_poly.type
_entity_poly.pdbx_seq_one_letter_code
_entity_poly.pdbx_strand_id
1 'polypeptide(L)'
;MSDYGSILALLVFIAASVWLGAMAQRSVEKGSFLKSYFLGGRGLGAWALALTATVQSGGTFMGFPSLVYSYGWVVALWIASYMVVPITGFGVLAKRLSQLSRRCGAITVPDLYRERFNSPAVGLVSSLLILLFVSFMMSAQFKAGASLMKVAWAETQHARAARLAKESGTPLQHASGEGPSVALSEDGGDGKSSANAAPAPAKVDTLYLTGLFLFGLTVVGYTMIGGFLAAVWTDLFQSVMMFIGVLVLLMLTLGRVDGLEAASRAAVENAGVGFVSGPGGTADGRQFLTPLMALSYFVVWIFGGMGQPASQVRLMACKDSGTIRRSMVLLSVYNLFIYLPLIVVCVVARSIMPDLEQP
;
A
#
# COMPACT_ATOMS: atom_id res chain seq x y z
N MET A 1 10.51 14.44 -22.00
CA MET A 1 10.82 14.46 -20.56
C MET A 1 12.24 13.97 -20.40
N SER A 2 13.01 14.51 -19.47
CA SER A 2 14.43 14.15 -19.31
C SER A 2 14.58 12.67 -18.97
N ASP A 3 15.62 12.01 -19.50
CA ASP A 3 15.90 10.58 -19.31
C ASP A 3 16.07 10.16 -17.83
N TYR A 4 16.21 11.13 -16.97
CA TYR A 4 16.39 10.94 -15.52
C TYR A 4 15.14 11.36 -14.72
N GLY A 5 14.01 11.64 -15.38
CA GLY A 5 12.81 12.17 -14.71
C GLY A 5 12.30 11.30 -13.57
N SER A 6 12.19 10.00 -13.77
CA SER A 6 11.70 9.04 -12.77
C SER A 6 12.65 8.93 -11.56
N ILE A 7 13.96 8.87 -11.82
CA ILE A 7 14.97 8.82 -10.75
C ILE A 7 15.03 10.15 -10.00
N LEU A 8 14.98 11.28 -10.70
CA LEU A 8 14.97 12.60 -10.07
C LEU A 8 13.74 12.79 -9.18
N ALA A 9 12.55 12.41 -9.67
CA ALA A 9 11.32 12.44 -8.88
C ALA A 9 11.43 11.59 -7.61
N LEU A 10 12.00 10.38 -7.73
CA LEU A 10 12.24 9.49 -6.61
C LEU A 10 13.21 10.10 -5.59
N LEU A 11 14.33 10.66 -6.05
CA LEU A 11 15.32 11.29 -5.16
C LEU A 11 14.75 12.52 -4.46
N VAL A 12 13.98 13.36 -5.15
CA VAL A 12 13.27 14.50 -4.56
C VAL A 12 12.27 14.03 -3.51
N PHE A 13 11.53 12.97 -3.78
CA PHE A 13 10.58 12.38 -2.84
C PHE A 13 11.27 11.83 -1.59
N ILE A 14 12.39 11.11 -1.74
CA ILE A 14 13.20 10.61 -0.62
C ILE A 14 13.75 11.79 0.20
N ALA A 15 14.33 12.79 -0.45
CA ALA A 15 14.87 13.97 0.21
C ALA A 15 13.78 14.73 0.99
N ALA A 16 12.61 14.92 0.41
CA ALA A 16 11.46 15.55 1.07
C ALA A 16 11.00 14.74 2.29
N SER A 17 10.93 13.41 2.19
CA SER A 17 10.54 12.52 3.29
C SER A 17 11.53 12.59 4.46
N VAL A 18 12.84 12.55 4.17
CA VAL A 18 13.89 12.68 5.18
C VAL A 18 13.88 14.07 5.83
N TRP A 19 13.70 15.12 5.03
CA TRP A 19 13.61 16.50 5.52
C TRP A 19 12.40 16.70 6.44
N LEU A 20 11.23 16.20 6.06
CA LEU A 20 10.00 16.22 6.89
C LEU A 20 10.19 15.44 8.19
N GLY A 21 10.84 14.28 8.14
CA GLY A 21 11.18 13.49 9.31
C GLY A 21 12.09 14.27 10.28
N ALA A 22 13.13 14.92 9.77
CA ALA A 22 14.04 15.75 10.57
C ALA A 22 13.34 17.00 11.14
N MET A 23 12.43 17.59 10.38
CA MET A 23 11.64 18.75 10.82
C MET A 23 10.66 18.39 11.93
N ALA A 24 10.05 17.21 11.85
CA ALA A 24 9.14 16.69 12.87
C ALA A 24 9.82 16.52 14.24
N GLN A 25 11.08 16.15 14.25
CA GLN A 25 11.87 16.04 15.49
C GLN A 25 11.97 17.38 16.24
N ARG A 26 12.04 18.50 15.52
CA ARG A 26 12.11 19.86 16.14
C ARG A 26 10.78 20.24 16.81
N SER A 27 9.69 19.62 16.42
CA SER A 27 8.35 19.87 16.97
C SER A 27 8.05 19.02 18.21
N VAL A 28 8.97 18.13 18.62
CA VAL A 28 8.81 17.33 19.84
C VAL A 28 8.92 18.26 21.05
N GLU A 29 7.80 18.48 21.74
CA GLU A 29 7.76 19.29 22.93
C GLU A 29 8.65 18.71 24.06
N LYS A 30 9.21 19.62 24.90
CA LYS A 30 10.02 19.32 26.06
C LYS A 30 9.14 18.65 27.15
N GLY A 31 8.84 17.36 26.99
CA GLY A 31 8.07 16.54 27.90
C GLY A 31 8.71 15.17 28.12
N SER A 32 7.92 14.17 28.55
CA SER A 32 8.42 12.79 28.63
C SER A 32 8.82 12.32 27.23
N PHE A 33 10.11 12.07 27.02
CA PHE A 33 10.67 11.61 25.75
C PHE A 33 9.89 10.43 25.17
N LEU A 34 9.59 9.41 25.98
CA LEU A 34 8.84 8.24 25.52
C LEU A 34 7.45 8.57 24.98
N LYS A 35 6.68 9.42 25.67
CA LYS A 35 5.34 9.81 25.20
C LYS A 35 5.38 10.64 23.94
N SER A 36 6.35 11.53 23.82
CA SER A 36 6.55 12.36 22.62
C SER A 36 7.03 11.52 21.44
N TYR A 37 7.97 10.60 21.67
CA TYR A 37 8.56 9.76 20.63
C TYR A 37 7.56 8.72 20.09
N PHE A 38 6.78 8.04 20.95
CA PHE A 38 5.86 6.96 20.56
C PHE A 38 4.43 7.42 20.24
N LEU A 39 3.96 8.53 20.81
CA LEU A 39 2.57 8.99 20.65
C LEU A 39 2.44 10.47 20.22
N GLY A 40 3.56 11.15 19.89
CA GLY A 40 3.52 12.54 19.47
C GLY A 40 2.83 13.47 20.46
N GLY A 41 2.96 13.24 21.76
CA GLY A 41 2.29 14.02 22.82
C GLY A 41 0.77 13.88 22.85
N ARG A 42 0.17 12.94 22.11
CA ARG A 42 -1.29 12.74 21.99
C ARG A 42 -2.02 13.95 21.42
N GLY A 43 -1.37 14.69 20.52
CA GLY A 43 -1.90 15.89 19.89
C GLY A 43 -2.42 15.69 18.46
N LEU A 44 -2.61 14.44 17.99
CA LEU A 44 -2.93 14.16 16.60
C LEU A 44 -4.31 14.71 16.22
N GLY A 45 -4.33 15.59 15.21
CA GLY A 45 -5.54 16.23 14.68
C GLY A 45 -6.32 15.32 13.72
N ALA A 46 -7.53 15.73 13.32
CA ALA A 46 -8.44 14.92 12.51
C ALA A 46 -7.88 14.60 11.12
N TRP A 47 -7.25 15.55 10.45
CA TRP A 47 -6.63 15.34 9.13
C TRP A 47 -5.45 14.39 9.20
N ALA A 48 -4.54 14.63 10.14
CA ALA A 48 -3.39 13.76 10.32
C ALA A 48 -3.83 12.33 10.68
N LEU A 49 -4.81 12.18 11.59
CA LEU A 49 -5.35 10.88 11.93
C LEU A 49 -6.02 10.19 10.72
N ALA A 50 -6.84 10.91 9.94
CA ALA A 50 -7.53 10.33 8.79
C ALA A 50 -6.57 9.86 7.69
N LEU A 51 -5.63 10.71 7.30
CA LEU A 51 -4.75 10.43 6.17
C LEU A 51 -3.62 9.44 6.50
N THR A 52 -3.35 9.19 7.79
CA THR A 52 -2.26 8.30 8.20
C THR A 52 -2.72 7.01 8.89
N ALA A 53 -3.98 6.93 9.32
CA ALA A 53 -4.46 5.77 10.09
C ALA A 53 -4.64 4.50 9.25
N THR A 54 -4.98 4.64 7.99
CA THR A 54 -4.93 3.55 7.02
C THR A 54 -3.84 3.89 6.01
N VAL A 55 -2.65 3.40 6.28
CA VAL A 55 -1.51 3.63 5.39
C VAL A 55 -1.78 2.93 4.07
N GLN A 56 -1.85 3.70 2.99
CA GLN A 56 -1.87 3.15 1.65
C GLN A 56 -0.52 2.48 1.40
N SER A 57 -0.55 1.22 1.01
CA SER A 57 0.64 0.37 0.96
C SER A 57 0.94 -0.09 -0.46
N GLY A 58 2.04 -0.82 -0.63
CA GLY A 58 2.33 -1.55 -1.87
C GLY A 58 1.17 -2.45 -2.31
N GLY A 59 0.38 -3.01 -1.37
CA GLY A 59 -0.85 -3.74 -1.69
C GLY A 59 -1.91 -2.89 -2.39
N THR A 60 -2.04 -1.60 -2.05
CA THR A 60 -2.98 -0.68 -2.70
C THR A 60 -2.55 -0.30 -4.11
N PHE A 61 -1.26 -0.12 -4.37
CA PHE A 61 -0.76 0.39 -5.65
C PHE A 61 -0.14 -0.68 -6.55
N MET A 62 0.04 -1.91 -6.07
CA MET A 62 0.50 -3.05 -6.86
C MET A 62 -0.52 -4.19 -6.85
N GLY A 63 -0.85 -4.73 -5.68
CA GLY A 63 -1.73 -5.90 -5.57
C GLY A 63 -3.18 -5.61 -5.95
N PHE A 64 -3.75 -4.48 -5.51
CA PHE A 64 -5.13 -4.11 -5.86
C PHE A 64 -5.31 -3.80 -7.36
N PRO A 65 -4.45 -3.01 -8.01
CA PRO A 65 -4.49 -2.82 -9.46
C PRO A 65 -4.39 -4.12 -10.26
N SER A 66 -3.50 -5.02 -9.88
CA SER A 66 -3.37 -6.34 -10.50
C SER A 66 -4.67 -7.14 -10.42
N LEU A 67 -5.36 -7.15 -9.27
CA LEU A 67 -6.65 -7.81 -9.11
C LEU A 67 -7.73 -7.16 -9.99
N VAL A 68 -7.80 -5.84 -10.08
CA VAL A 68 -8.76 -5.14 -10.95
C VAL A 68 -8.49 -5.45 -12.42
N TYR A 69 -7.23 -5.43 -12.83
CA TYR A 69 -6.84 -5.78 -14.18
C TYR A 69 -7.26 -7.22 -14.56
N SER A 70 -7.12 -8.17 -13.62
CA SER A 70 -7.44 -9.58 -13.85
C SER A 70 -8.94 -9.89 -13.77
N TYR A 71 -9.65 -9.32 -12.78
CA TYR A 71 -11.03 -9.68 -12.44
C TYR A 71 -12.07 -8.58 -12.68
N GLY A 72 -11.62 -7.39 -13.07
CA GLY A 72 -12.49 -6.29 -13.48
C GLY A 72 -13.30 -5.63 -12.37
N TRP A 73 -14.49 -5.20 -12.74
CA TRP A 73 -15.40 -4.44 -11.89
C TRP A 73 -15.81 -5.13 -10.59
N VAL A 74 -15.78 -6.45 -10.55
CA VAL A 74 -16.15 -7.21 -9.35
C VAL A 74 -15.25 -6.91 -8.16
N VAL A 75 -14.02 -6.49 -8.42
CA VAL A 75 -13.06 -6.08 -7.38
C VAL A 75 -13.52 -4.80 -6.66
N ALA A 76 -14.38 -3.99 -7.29
CA ALA A 76 -15.02 -2.85 -6.62
C ALA A 76 -15.88 -3.29 -5.44
N LEU A 77 -16.56 -4.44 -5.52
CA LEU A 77 -17.33 -5.00 -4.41
C LEU A 77 -16.41 -5.48 -3.27
N TRP A 78 -15.27 -6.04 -3.60
CA TRP A 78 -14.26 -6.39 -2.60
C TRP A 78 -13.76 -5.16 -1.85
N ILE A 79 -13.42 -4.07 -2.55
CA ILE A 79 -12.96 -2.84 -1.90
C ILE A 79 -14.09 -2.11 -1.16
N ALA A 80 -15.35 -2.27 -1.60
CA ALA A 80 -16.50 -1.77 -0.86
C ALA A 80 -16.59 -2.40 0.54
N SER A 81 -16.22 -3.68 0.69
CA SER A 81 -16.13 -4.32 2.01
C SER A 81 -15.02 -3.73 2.89
N TYR A 82 -13.93 -3.24 2.30
CA TYR A 82 -12.87 -2.52 3.01
C TYR A 82 -13.36 -1.17 3.58
N MET A 83 -14.36 -0.53 2.96
CA MET A 83 -14.94 0.72 3.46
C MET A 83 -15.61 0.58 4.83
N VAL A 84 -15.82 -0.63 5.33
CA VAL A 84 -16.28 -0.87 6.69
C VAL A 84 -15.20 -0.54 7.74
N VAL A 85 -13.92 -0.58 7.39
CA VAL A 85 -12.79 -0.37 8.31
C VAL A 85 -12.85 0.97 9.06
N PRO A 86 -13.09 2.13 8.42
CA PRO A 86 -13.28 3.38 9.14
C PRO A 86 -14.43 3.32 10.16
N ILE A 87 -15.52 2.67 9.83
CA ILE A 87 -16.70 2.57 10.70
C ILE A 87 -16.40 1.70 11.92
N THR A 88 -15.82 0.52 11.73
CA THR A 88 -15.51 -0.42 12.81
C THR A 88 -14.31 0.04 13.62
N GLY A 89 -13.19 0.40 12.97
CA GLY A 89 -11.97 0.85 13.65
C GLY A 89 -12.20 2.15 14.42
N PHE A 90 -12.74 3.16 13.77
CA PHE A 90 -12.93 4.48 14.39
C PHE A 90 -14.24 4.60 15.17
N GLY A 91 -15.33 4.07 14.62
CA GLY A 91 -16.64 4.18 15.25
C GLY A 91 -16.77 3.33 16.51
N VAL A 92 -16.33 2.08 16.47
CA VAL A 92 -16.50 1.13 17.57
C VAL A 92 -15.32 1.17 18.54
N LEU A 93 -14.10 1.06 18.02
CA LEU A 93 -12.90 0.84 18.85
C LEU A 93 -12.26 2.13 19.34
N ALA A 94 -12.13 3.15 18.50
CA ALA A 94 -11.23 4.27 18.71
C ALA A 94 -11.49 5.05 20.00
N LYS A 95 -12.76 5.39 20.29
CA LYS A 95 -13.12 6.13 21.51
C LYS A 95 -12.71 5.37 22.77
N ARG A 96 -13.05 4.08 22.84
CA ARG A 96 -12.73 3.21 23.99
C ARG A 96 -11.23 3.01 24.14
N LEU A 97 -10.54 2.76 23.05
CA LEU A 97 -9.10 2.57 23.01
C LEU A 97 -8.37 3.83 23.48
N SER A 98 -8.71 4.99 22.95
CA SER A 98 -8.12 6.27 23.34
C SER A 98 -8.36 6.59 24.83
N GLN A 99 -9.58 6.40 25.32
CA GLN A 99 -9.90 6.63 26.74
C GLN A 99 -9.16 5.67 27.68
N LEU A 100 -9.13 4.37 27.32
CA LEU A 100 -8.48 3.37 28.14
C LEU A 100 -6.96 3.61 28.19
N SER A 101 -6.33 3.87 27.04
CA SER A 101 -4.89 4.16 26.97
C SER A 101 -4.49 5.39 27.78
N ARG A 102 -5.37 6.40 27.88
CA ARG A 102 -5.14 7.59 28.72
C ARG A 102 -5.25 7.29 30.22
N ARG A 103 -6.24 6.47 30.60
CA ARG A 103 -6.45 6.08 31.99
C ARG A 103 -5.31 5.21 32.53
N CYS A 104 -4.86 4.24 31.75
CA CYS A 104 -3.77 3.33 32.13
C CYS A 104 -2.38 3.94 31.91
N GLY A 105 -2.27 5.10 31.25
CA GLY A 105 -0.98 5.66 30.88
C GLY A 105 -0.23 4.88 29.82
N ALA A 106 -0.87 3.91 29.15
CA ALA A 106 -0.27 3.02 28.17
C ALA A 106 0.30 3.78 26.98
N ILE A 107 1.52 3.46 26.58
CA ILE A 107 2.23 4.08 25.46
C ILE A 107 2.15 3.20 24.21
N THR A 108 2.12 1.88 24.43
CA THR A 108 2.06 0.87 23.37
C THR A 108 0.79 0.03 23.48
N VAL A 109 0.46 -0.71 22.43
CA VAL A 109 -0.68 -1.66 22.45
C VAL A 109 -0.45 -2.81 23.44
N PRO A 110 0.75 -3.42 23.52
CA PRO A 110 1.05 -4.41 24.54
C PRO A 110 0.92 -3.89 25.98
N ASP A 111 1.30 -2.62 26.24
CA ASP A 111 1.09 -2.02 27.57
C ASP A 111 -0.38 -2.00 27.95
N LEU A 112 -1.25 -1.64 26.97
CA LEU A 112 -2.70 -1.60 27.17
C LEU A 112 -3.23 -3.00 27.54
N TYR A 113 -2.76 -4.06 26.88
CA TYR A 113 -3.17 -5.42 27.17
C TYR A 113 -2.65 -5.87 28.53
N ARG A 114 -1.38 -5.58 28.86
CA ARG A 114 -0.80 -5.86 30.17
C ARG A 114 -1.66 -5.27 31.29
N GLU A 115 -2.00 -4.00 31.19
CA GLU A 115 -2.82 -3.31 32.19
C GLU A 115 -4.27 -3.84 32.22
N ARG A 116 -4.86 -4.11 31.05
CA ARG A 116 -6.25 -4.59 30.96
C ARG A 116 -6.45 -5.96 31.59
N PHE A 117 -5.47 -6.86 31.41
CA PHE A 117 -5.53 -8.24 31.94
C PHE A 117 -4.73 -8.43 33.21
N ASN A 118 -4.11 -7.35 33.72
CA ASN A 118 -3.25 -7.38 34.91
C ASN A 118 -2.20 -8.51 34.84
N SER A 119 -1.61 -8.74 33.69
CA SER A 119 -0.70 -9.86 33.42
C SER A 119 0.49 -9.42 32.55
N PRO A 120 1.73 -9.48 33.09
CA PRO A 120 2.94 -9.24 32.32
C PRO A 120 3.11 -10.21 31.14
N ALA A 121 2.66 -11.47 31.32
CA ALA A 121 2.75 -12.49 30.27
C ALA A 121 1.91 -12.12 29.04
N VAL A 122 0.70 -11.58 29.23
CA VAL A 122 -0.14 -11.11 28.12
C VAL A 122 0.53 -9.95 27.37
N GLY A 123 1.17 -9.02 28.07
CA GLY A 123 1.96 -7.95 27.46
C GLY A 123 3.14 -8.50 26.63
N LEU A 124 3.88 -9.48 27.16
CA LEU A 124 5.00 -10.10 26.44
C LEU A 124 4.53 -10.86 25.20
N VAL A 125 3.53 -11.73 25.33
CA VAL A 125 2.98 -12.51 24.21
C VAL A 125 2.45 -11.59 23.11
N SER A 126 1.71 -10.54 23.46
CA SER A 126 1.21 -9.57 22.49
C SER A 126 2.35 -8.82 21.79
N SER A 127 3.44 -8.47 22.49
CA SER A 127 4.62 -7.85 21.88
C SER A 127 5.27 -8.78 20.86
N LEU A 128 5.46 -10.06 21.21
CA LEU A 128 6.07 -11.05 20.32
C LEU A 128 5.22 -11.31 19.07
N LEU A 129 3.90 -11.43 19.24
CA LEU A 129 2.98 -11.61 18.11
C LEU A 129 2.97 -10.39 17.18
N ILE A 130 2.90 -9.17 17.74
CA ILE A 130 2.96 -7.94 16.96
C ILE A 130 4.28 -7.87 16.18
N LEU A 131 5.42 -8.12 16.85
CA LEU A 131 6.73 -8.11 16.21
C LEU A 131 6.79 -9.12 15.07
N LEU A 132 6.33 -10.35 15.28
CA LEU A 132 6.31 -11.40 14.28
C LEU A 132 5.48 -10.99 13.05
N PHE A 133 4.21 -10.65 13.22
CA PHE A 133 3.30 -10.35 12.10
C PHE A 133 3.64 -9.04 11.38
N VAL A 134 4.10 -8.02 12.12
CA VAL A 134 4.57 -6.77 11.49
C VAL A 134 5.83 -7.01 10.68
N SER A 135 6.74 -7.90 11.11
CA SER A 135 7.93 -8.26 10.32
C SER A 135 7.57 -8.90 8.98
N PHE A 136 6.59 -9.81 8.95
CA PHE A 136 6.10 -10.37 7.68
C PHE A 136 5.49 -9.28 6.78
N MET A 137 4.66 -8.41 7.34
CA MET A 137 4.06 -7.30 6.58
C MET A 137 5.14 -6.37 6.03
N MET A 138 6.17 -6.03 6.82
CA MET A 138 7.29 -5.19 6.39
C MET A 138 8.08 -5.83 5.25
N SER A 139 8.32 -7.14 5.29
CA SER A 139 9.01 -7.86 4.21
C SER A 139 8.30 -7.69 2.87
N ALA A 140 6.97 -7.76 2.85
CA ALA A 140 6.17 -7.49 1.64
C ALA A 140 6.32 -6.04 1.15
N GLN A 141 6.35 -5.05 2.05
CA GLN A 141 6.54 -3.64 1.69
C GLN A 141 7.95 -3.37 1.14
N PHE A 142 8.97 -3.96 1.73
CA PHE A 142 10.33 -3.83 1.21
C PHE A 142 10.48 -4.45 -0.17
N LYS A 143 9.86 -5.61 -0.42
CA LYS A 143 9.81 -6.24 -1.73
C LYS A 143 9.13 -5.32 -2.77
N ALA A 144 7.98 -4.73 -2.43
CA ALA A 144 7.29 -3.79 -3.30
C ALA A 144 8.14 -2.55 -3.60
N GLY A 145 8.78 -1.95 -2.59
CA GLY A 145 9.66 -0.80 -2.75
C GLY A 145 10.86 -1.11 -3.66
N ALA A 146 11.51 -2.26 -3.47
CA ALA A 146 12.62 -2.70 -4.30
C ALA A 146 12.21 -2.92 -5.77
N SER A 147 11.02 -3.49 -6.01
CA SER A 147 10.47 -3.69 -7.36
C SER A 147 10.19 -2.37 -8.06
N LEU A 148 9.61 -1.39 -7.37
CA LEU A 148 9.39 -0.04 -7.92
C LEU A 148 10.72 0.65 -8.29
N MET A 149 11.74 0.52 -7.44
CA MET A 149 13.08 1.04 -7.73
C MET A 149 13.68 0.41 -8.98
N LYS A 150 13.54 -0.91 -9.13
CA LYS A 150 14.00 -1.65 -10.31
C LYS A 150 13.31 -1.15 -11.57
N VAL A 151 11.97 -0.98 -11.56
CA VAL A 151 11.20 -0.48 -12.70
C VAL A 151 11.61 0.94 -13.08
N ALA A 152 11.72 1.85 -12.10
CA ALA A 152 12.14 3.23 -12.34
C ALA A 152 13.56 3.32 -12.95
N TRP A 153 14.45 2.44 -12.54
CA TRP A 153 15.79 2.35 -13.12
C TRP A 153 15.80 1.79 -14.53
N ALA A 154 15.04 0.71 -14.77
CA ALA A 154 14.92 0.11 -16.11
C ALA A 154 14.36 1.11 -17.12
N GLU A 155 13.32 1.87 -16.75
CA GLU A 155 12.75 2.95 -17.59
C GLU A 155 13.82 3.98 -17.97
N THR A 156 14.66 4.37 -17.03
CA THR A 156 15.75 5.32 -17.30
C THR A 156 16.80 4.75 -18.26
N GLN A 157 17.15 3.47 -18.16
CA GLN A 157 18.08 2.81 -19.06
C GLN A 157 17.51 2.69 -20.48
N HIS A 158 16.22 2.36 -20.62
CA HIS A 158 15.52 2.32 -21.91
C HIS A 158 15.47 3.70 -22.58
N ALA A 159 15.14 4.74 -21.82
CA ALA A 159 15.12 6.12 -22.31
C ALA A 159 16.52 6.56 -22.79
N ARG A 160 17.57 6.20 -22.06
CA ARG A 160 18.97 6.48 -22.42
C ARG A 160 19.38 5.72 -23.69
N ALA A 161 19.07 4.42 -23.79
CA ALA A 161 19.36 3.62 -24.96
C ALA A 161 18.67 4.14 -26.21
N ALA A 162 17.41 4.54 -26.10
CA ALA A 162 16.64 5.15 -27.20
C ALA A 162 17.25 6.48 -27.69
N ARG A 163 17.79 7.29 -26.78
CA ARG A 163 18.51 8.52 -27.18
C ARG A 163 19.80 8.23 -27.92
N LEU A 164 20.62 7.35 -27.37
CA LEU A 164 21.90 6.98 -28.01
C LEU A 164 21.68 6.38 -29.40
N ALA A 165 20.65 5.55 -29.57
CA ALA A 165 20.27 5.00 -30.87
C ALA A 165 19.82 6.11 -31.84
N LYS A 166 19.10 7.10 -31.36
CA LYS A 166 18.69 8.25 -32.18
C LYS A 166 19.85 9.16 -32.58
N GLU A 167 20.83 9.33 -31.70
CA GLU A 167 22.04 10.11 -31.95
C GLU A 167 23.03 9.37 -32.87
N SER A 168 23.09 8.04 -32.77
CA SER A 168 23.97 7.19 -33.59
C SER A 168 23.39 6.80 -34.95
N GLY A 169 22.13 7.15 -35.24
CA GLY A 169 21.45 6.77 -36.46
C GLY A 169 21.23 5.26 -36.66
N THR A 170 21.43 4.46 -35.62
CA THR A 170 21.31 3.00 -35.67
C THR A 170 19.86 2.63 -35.34
N PRO A 171 19.13 1.84 -36.16
CA PRO A 171 17.80 1.38 -35.81
C PRO A 171 17.86 0.52 -34.56
N LEU A 172 16.96 0.79 -33.60
CA LEU A 172 16.77 -0.08 -32.45
C LEU A 172 16.33 -1.46 -32.97
N GLN A 173 17.22 -2.44 -32.94
CA GLN A 173 16.79 -3.82 -32.98
C GLN A 173 15.94 -4.03 -31.74
N HIS A 174 14.69 -4.48 -31.92
CA HIS A 174 13.83 -4.94 -30.85
C HIS A 174 14.56 -6.01 -30.04
N ALA A 175 15.25 -5.60 -29.01
CA ALA A 175 15.60 -6.51 -27.95
C ALA A 175 14.27 -6.85 -27.27
N SER A 176 13.68 -7.96 -27.67
CA SER A 176 12.67 -8.67 -26.90
C SER A 176 13.35 -9.12 -25.61
N GLY A 177 13.54 -8.18 -24.71
CA GLY A 177 14.08 -8.38 -23.38
C GLY A 177 12.93 -8.65 -22.44
N GLU A 178 12.95 -9.83 -21.86
CA GLU A 178 12.16 -10.28 -20.75
C GLU A 178 11.87 -9.12 -19.77
N GLY A 179 10.63 -8.69 -19.69
CA GLY A 179 10.17 -7.79 -18.64
C GLY A 179 10.47 -8.42 -17.28
N PRO A 180 10.71 -7.64 -16.22
CA PRO A 180 11.00 -8.19 -14.91
C PRO A 180 9.78 -8.95 -14.39
N SER A 181 9.81 -10.27 -14.49
CA SER A 181 8.81 -11.14 -13.89
C SER A 181 8.88 -11.00 -12.37
N VAL A 182 7.91 -10.32 -11.79
CA VAL A 182 7.68 -10.32 -10.34
C VAL A 182 6.89 -11.59 -10.03
N ALA A 183 7.59 -12.69 -9.83
CA ALA A 183 6.97 -13.92 -9.35
C ALA A 183 6.43 -13.69 -7.94
N LEU A 184 5.14 -13.42 -7.83
CA LEU A 184 4.38 -13.70 -6.62
C LEU A 184 4.15 -15.21 -6.64
N SER A 185 4.89 -15.95 -5.84
CA SER A 185 4.64 -17.36 -5.59
C SER A 185 3.30 -17.49 -4.86
N GLU A 186 2.23 -17.71 -5.60
CA GLU A 186 1.02 -18.32 -5.07
C GLU A 186 1.27 -19.82 -5.01
N ASP A 187 1.51 -20.32 -3.82
CA ASP A 187 1.46 -21.75 -3.51
C ASP A 187 -0.03 -22.14 -3.32
N GLY A 188 -0.60 -22.64 -4.40
CA GLY A 188 -1.91 -23.25 -4.45
C GLY A 188 -1.76 -24.62 -5.08
N GLY A 189 -1.68 -25.67 -4.24
CA GLY A 189 -1.37 -27.01 -4.63
C GLY A 189 -2.31 -27.61 -5.68
N ASP A 190 -1.70 -28.26 -6.65
CA ASP A 190 -2.24 -29.52 -7.21
C ASP A 190 -1.06 -30.38 -7.67
N GLY A 191 -1.02 -31.58 -7.09
CA GLY A 191 0.05 -32.54 -7.32
C GLY A 191 0.06 -33.11 -8.72
N LYS A 192 1.21 -32.99 -9.38
CA LYS A 192 1.77 -34.09 -10.18
C LYS A 192 3.29 -33.99 -10.19
N SER A 193 3.87 -34.99 -9.59
CA SER A 193 5.28 -35.34 -9.57
C SER A 193 5.92 -35.24 -10.95
N SER A 194 6.94 -34.38 -11.07
CA SER A 194 8.08 -34.60 -11.95
C SER A 194 9.31 -34.32 -11.13
N ALA A 195 9.98 -35.37 -10.75
CA ALA A 195 11.22 -35.37 -9.98
C ALA A 195 12.38 -34.83 -10.84
N ASN A 196 13.30 -34.14 -10.17
CA ASN A 196 14.68 -33.81 -10.56
C ASN A 196 14.92 -32.73 -11.61
N ALA A 197 14.83 -31.48 -11.18
CA ALA A 197 15.85 -30.48 -11.50
C ALA A 197 15.94 -29.55 -10.28
N ALA A 198 17.05 -29.56 -9.56
CA ALA A 198 17.35 -28.57 -8.54
C ALA A 198 17.26 -27.19 -9.20
N PRO A 199 16.52 -26.21 -8.61
CA PRO A 199 16.44 -24.88 -9.18
C PRO A 199 17.87 -24.31 -9.21
N ALA A 200 18.30 -23.89 -10.41
CA ALA A 200 19.56 -23.18 -10.57
C ALA A 200 19.51 -21.97 -9.60
N PRO A 201 20.62 -21.64 -8.91
CA PRO A 201 20.65 -20.53 -7.97
C PRO A 201 20.23 -19.27 -8.74
N ALA A 202 19.08 -18.69 -8.36
CA ALA A 202 18.56 -17.48 -8.95
C ALA A 202 19.66 -16.42 -8.88
N LYS A 203 20.12 -15.92 -10.03
CA LYS A 203 21.09 -14.82 -10.09
C LYS A 203 20.47 -13.66 -9.33
N VAL A 204 21.03 -13.34 -8.17
CA VAL A 204 20.55 -12.26 -7.34
C VAL A 204 20.70 -10.95 -8.14
N ASP A 205 19.60 -10.32 -8.45
CA ASP A 205 19.57 -9.07 -9.20
C ASP A 205 20.16 -7.95 -8.32
N THR A 206 21.37 -7.54 -8.62
CA THR A 206 22.11 -6.51 -7.88
C THR A 206 21.31 -5.21 -7.80
N LEU A 207 20.54 -4.89 -8.85
CA LEU A 207 19.70 -3.69 -8.89
C LEU A 207 18.54 -3.77 -7.91
N TYR A 208 17.91 -4.94 -7.81
CA TYR A 208 16.87 -5.20 -6.82
C TYR A 208 17.41 -5.09 -5.39
N LEU A 209 18.60 -5.65 -5.11
CA LEU A 209 19.22 -5.54 -3.79
C LEU A 209 19.59 -4.09 -3.44
N THR A 210 20.09 -3.34 -4.41
CA THR A 210 20.41 -1.91 -4.21
C THR A 210 19.12 -1.14 -3.88
N GLY A 211 18.04 -1.38 -4.61
CA GLY A 211 16.72 -0.80 -4.35
C GLY A 211 16.20 -1.17 -2.96
N LEU A 212 16.30 -2.45 -2.59
CA LEU A 212 15.89 -2.95 -1.27
C LEU A 212 16.65 -2.25 -0.14
N PHE A 213 17.98 -2.16 -0.27
CA PHE A 213 18.84 -1.51 0.71
C PHE A 213 18.55 -0.01 0.83
N LEU A 214 18.46 0.71 -0.30
CA LEU A 214 18.20 2.13 -0.31
C LEU A 214 16.82 2.47 0.26
N PHE A 215 15.79 1.72 -0.12
CA PHE A 215 14.44 1.87 0.42
C PHE A 215 14.41 1.59 1.92
N GLY A 216 14.98 0.47 2.36
CA GLY A 216 15.04 0.08 3.77
C GLY A 216 15.79 1.11 4.61
N LEU A 217 16.97 1.55 4.16
CA LEU A 217 17.77 2.56 4.85
C LEU A 217 17.01 3.89 4.99
N THR A 218 16.30 4.31 3.94
CA THR A 218 15.51 5.55 3.95
C THR A 218 14.39 5.46 4.99
N VAL A 219 13.58 4.37 4.95
CA VAL A 219 12.43 4.21 5.85
C VAL A 219 12.87 4.07 7.31
N VAL A 220 13.85 3.22 7.57
CA VAL A 220 14.40 3.03 8.91
C VAL A 220 15.06 4.31 9.41
N GLY A 221 15.84 4.98 8.57
CA GLY A 221 16.58 6.19 8.92
C GLY A 221 15.68 7.32 9.42
N TYR A 222 14.68 7.75 8.63
CA TYR A 222 13.82 8.85 9.08
C TYR A 222 12.92 8.46 10.26
N THR A 223 12.52 7.19 10.36
CA THR A 223 11.69 6.72 11.49
C THR A 223 12.49 6.69 12.79
N MET A 224 13.74 6.24 12.74
CA MET A 224 14.62 6.24 13.93
C MET A 224 14.93 7.64 14.42
N ILE A 225 15.14 8.59 13.51
CA ILE A 225 15.49 9.98 13.85
C ILE A 225 14.28 10.70 14.47
N GLY A 226 13.12 10.63 13.86
CA GLY A 226 11.99 11.47 14.22
C GLY A 226 10.82 10.75 14.93
N GLY A 227 10.90 9.42 15.15
CA GLY A 227 9.89 8.64 15.85
C GLY A 227 8.50 8.71 15.20
N PHE A 228 7.45 8.64 16.03
CA PHE A 228 6.05 8.63 15.59
C PHE A 228 5.64 9.89 14.80
N LEU A 229 6.09 11.08 15.21
CA LEU A 229 5.74 12.31 14.51
C LEU A 229 6.37 12.39 13.12
N ALA A 230 7.59 11.89 12.93
CA ALA A 230 8.20 11.80 11.60
C ALA A 230 7.38 10.90 10.69
N ALA A 231 6.98 9.70 11.19
CA ALA A 231 6.12 8.82 10.43
C ALA A 231 4.79 9.49 10.05
N VAL A 232 4.14 10.19 10.98
CA VAL A 232 2.89 10.92 10.70
C VAL A 232 3.07 12.00 9.64
N TRP A 233 4.10 12.82 9.71
CA TRP A 233 4.33 13.88 8.71
C TRP A 233 4.69 13.34 7.34
N THR A 234 5.52 12.29 7.28
CA THR A 234 5.85 11.64 6.00
C THR A 234 4.64 10.94 5.41
N ASP A 235 3.84 10.22 6.22
CA ASP A 235 2.60 9.59 5.76
C ASP A 235 1.59 10.62 5.23
N LEU A 236 1.45 11.76 5.92
CA LEU A 236 0.57 12.85 5.48
C LEU A 236 1.01 13.40 4.11
N PHE A 237 2.29 13.69 3.94
CA PHE A 237 2.87 14.13 2.68
C PHE A 237 2.63 13.09 1.57
N GLN A 238 2.92 11.83 1.85
CA GLN A 238 2.71 10.73 0.92
C GLN A 238 1.24 10.58 0.54
N SER A 239 0.33 10.69 1.49
CA SER A 239 -1.11 10.61 1.24
C SER A 239 -1.60 11.71 0.29
N VAL A 240 -1.08 12.94 0.45
CA VAL A 240 -1.40 14.05 -0.46
C VAL A 240 -0.82 13.78 -1.86
N MET A 241 0.43 13.32 -1.94
CA MET A 241 1.06 12.97 -3.22
C MET A 241 0.32 11.83 -3.93
N MET A 242 -0.08 10.79 -3.19
CA MET A 242 -0.88 9.69 -3.75
C MET A 242 -2.23 10.16 -4.28
N PHE A 243 -2.93 11.02 -3.55
CA PHE A 243 -4.20 11.59 -3.98
C PHE A 243 -4.05 12.36 -5.30
N ILE A 244 -3.07 13.26 -5.38
CA ILE A 244 -2.78 14.02 -6.60
C ILE A 244 -2.39 13.07 -7.74
N GLY A 245 -1.49 12.13 -7.48
CA GLY A 245 -1.00 11.17 -8.48
C GLY A 245 -2.11 10.30 -9.07
N VAL A 246 -3.03 9.80 -8.23
CA VAL A 246 -4.17 9.00 -8.69
C VAL A 246 -5.13 9.83 -9.54
N LEU A 247 -5.40 11.08 -9.18
CA LEU A 247 -6.25 11.96 -9.98
C LEU A 247 -5.62 12.33 -11.33
N VAL A 248 -4.32 12.63 -11.34
CA VAL A 248 -3.59 12.89 -12.59
C VAL A 248 -3.60 11.65 -13.48
N LEU A 249 -3.33 10.47 -12.90
CA LEU A 249 -3.36 9.20 -13.61
C LEU A 249 -4.75 8.92 -14.20
N LEU A 250 -5.82 9.16 -13.44
CA LEU A 250 -7.19 9.04 -13.91
C LEU A 250 -7.46 9.94 -15.12
N MET A 251 -7.10 11.23 -15.03
CA MET A 251 -7.29 12.19 -16.12
C MET A 251 -6.53 11.77 -17.40
N LEU A 252 -5.27 11.37 -17.25
CA LEU A 252 -4.45 10.90 -18.37
C LEU A 252 -5.01 9.61 -19.00
N THR A 253 -5.51 8.71 -18.19
CA THR A 253 -6.05 7.43 -18.64
C THR A 253 -7.38 7.60 -19.35
N LEU A 254 -8.30 8.42 -18.82
CA LEU A 254 -9.57 8.73 -19.47
C LEU A 254 -9.38 9.47 -20.80
N GLY A 255 -8.33 10.28 -20.92
CA GLY A 255 -7.98 10.94 -22.19
C GLY A 255 -7.47 10.00 -23.29
N ARG A 256 -7.28 8.71 -23.01
CA ARG A 256 -6.81 7.70 -23.98
C ARG A 256 -7.93 6.83 -24.56
N VAL A 257 -9.15 6.97 -24.07
CA VAL A 257 -10.30 6.14 -24.46
C VAL A 257 -11.52 7.01 -24.73
N ASP A 258 -12.40 6.54 -25.62
CA ASP A 258 -13.66 7.20 -25.97
C ASP A 258 -14.77 7.00 -24.92
N GLY A 259 -14.40 6.88 -23.66
CA GLY A 259 -15.29 6.72 -22.52
C GLY A 259 -15.16 5.36 -21.81
N LEU A 260 -15.66 5.33 -20.57
CA LEU A 260 -15.54 4.16 -19.72
C LEU A 260 -16.37 2.96 -20.21
N GLU A 261 -17.48 3.21 -20.91
CA GLU A 261 -18.30 2.15 -21.49
C GLU A 261 -17.56 1.44 -22.62
N ALA A 262 -16.94 2.20 -23.53
CA ALA A 262 -16.14 1.64 -24.62
C ALA A 262 -14.95 0.84 -24.08
N ALA A 263 -14.25 1.36 -23.09
CA ALA A 263 -13.14 0.66 -22.44
C ALA A 263 -13.60 -0.64 -21.73
N SER A 264 -14.76 -0.62 -21.04
CA SER A 264 -15.30 -1.80 -20.39
C SER A 264 -15.72 -2.87 -21.40
N ARG A 265 -16.31 -2.49 -22.53
CA ARG A 265 -16.66 -3.42 -23.62
C ARG A 265 -15.41 -4.06 -24.24
N ALA A 266 -14.41 -3.28 -24.57
CA ALA A 266 -13.14 -3.81 -25.08
C ALA A 266 -12.44 -4.73 -24.08
N ALA A 267 -12.50 -4.43 -22.78
CA ALA A 267 -11.98 -5.30 -21.75
C ALA A 267 -12.75 -6.62 -21.65
N VAL A 268 -14.07 -6.63 -21.85
CA VAL A 268 -14.90 -7.86 -21.88
C VAL A 268 -14.55 -8.72 -23.10
N GLU A 269 -14.29 -8.14 -24.26
CA GLU A 269 -13.86 -8.88 -25.45
C GLU A 269 -12.55 -9.65 -25.17
N ASN A 270 -11.64 -9.09 -24.38
CA ASN A 270 -10.35 -9.68 -24.05
C ASN A 270 -10.38 -10.62 -22.84
N ALA A 271 -11.19 -10.30 -21.82
CA ALA A 271 -11.21 -11.02 -20.53
C ALA A 271 -12.44 -11.88 -20.29
N GLY A 272 -13.46 -11.74 -21.15
CA GLY A 272 -14.76 -12.44 -21.01
C GLY A 272 -15.77 -11.68 -20.16
N VAL A 273 -17.02 -12.17 -20.16
CA VAL A 273 -18.17 -11.55 -19.48
C VAL A 273 -17.98 -11.45 -17.96
N GLY A 274 -17.18 -12.35 -17.38
CA GLY A 274 -16.85 -12.33 -15.95
C GLY A 274 -16.14 -11.05 -15.48
N PHE A 275 -15.60 -10.27 -16.40
CA PHE A 275 -14.94 -8.99 -16.08
C PHE A 275 -15.92 -7.90 -15.58
N VAL A 276 -17.18 -7.97 -15.99
CA VAL A 276 -18.24 -7.00 -15.60
C VAL A 276 -19.35 -7.63 -14.76
N SER A 277 -19.35 -8.94 -14.59
CA SER A 277 -20.39 -9.68 -13.86
C SER A 277 -19.82 -10.44 -12.66
N GLY A 278 -20.57 -10.51 -11.56
CA GLY A 278 -20.22 -11.38 -10.43
C GLY A 278 -20.40 -12.86 -10.78
N PRO A 279 -19.63 -13.75 -10.17
CA PRO A 279 -18.62 -13.56 -9.11
C PRO A 279 -17.24 -13.13 -9.59
N GLY A 280 -17.09 -12.63 -10.79
CA GLY A 280 -15.80 -12.25 -11.41
C GLY A 280 -15.04 -13.50 -11.86
N GLY A 281 -15.07 -13.80 -13.14
CA GLY A 281 -14.38 -14.96 -13.71
C GLY A 281 -13.31 -14.52 -14.71
N THR A 282 -12.19 -15.22 -14.69
CA THR A 282 -11.21 -15.19 -15.79
C THR A 282 -11.63 -16.17 -16.87
N ALA A 283 -11.05 -16.04 -18.07
CA ALA A 283 -11.24 -17.01 -19.17
C ALA A 283 -10.91 -18.45 -18.73
N ASP A 284 -10.02 -18.63 -17.76
CA ASP A 284 -9.63 -19.94 -17.20
C ASP A 284 -10.63 -20.49 -16.17
N GLY A 285 -11.79 -19.88 -15.98
CA GLY A 285 -12.83 -20.31 -15.06
C GLY A 285 -12.58 -20.00 -13.57
N ARG A 286 -11.52 -19.26 -13.23
CA ARG A 286 -11.27 -18.85 -11.86
C ARG A 286 -12.26 -17.77 -11.45
N GLN A 287 -12.86 -17.92 -10.27
CA GLN A 287 -13.81 -16.96 -9.70
C GLN A 287 -13.17 -16.19 -8.55
N PHE A 288 -13.25 -14.86 -8.61
CA PHE A 288 -12.63 -14.00 -7.58
C PHE A 288 -13.51 -13.85 -6.33
N LEU A 289 -14.81 -13.58 -6.50
CA LEU A 289 -15.70 -13.19 -5.41
C LEU A 289 -16.95 -14.07 -5.33
N THR A 290 -16.77 -15.33 -4.94
CA THR A 290 -17.91 -16.18 -4.59
C THR A 290 -18.60 -15.63 -3.32
N PRO A 291 -19.89 -15.94 -3.06
CA PRO A 291 -20.60 -15.44 -1.87
C PRO A 291 -19.88 -15.75 -0.56
N LEU A 292 -19.27 -16.93 -0.44
CA LEU A 292 -18.48 -17.31 0.75
C LEU A 292 -17.20 -16.47 0.87
N MET A 293 -16.50 -16.23 -0.23
CA MET A 293 -15.31 -15.36 -0.24
C MET A 293 -15.68 -13.92 0.08
N ALA A 294 -16.79 -13.40 -0.45
CA ALA A 294 -17.28 -12.06 -0.11
C ALA A 294 -17.55 -11.91 1.39
N LEU A 295 -18.21 -12.89 2.00
CA LEU A 295 -18.44 -12.92 3.45
C LEU A 295 -17.12 -12.99 4.23
N SER A 296 -16.19 -13.84 3.81
CA SER A 296 -14.89 -14.00 4.44
C SER A 296 -14.09 -12.69 4.41
N TYR A 297 -14.02 -12.01 3.26
CA TYR A 297 -13.37 -10.70 3.15
C TYR A 297 -14.01 -9.64 4.03
N PHE A 298 -15.34 -9.59 4.08
CA PHE A 298 -16.06 -8.65 4.94
C PHE A 298 -15.71 -8.87 6.42
N VAL A 299 -15.71 -10.12 6.88
CA VAL A 299 -15.33 -10.48 8.25
C VAL A 299 -13.87 -10.14 8.55
N VAL A 300 -12.96 -10.48 7.62
CA VAL A 300 -11.52 -10.16 7.76
C VAL A 300 -11.30 -8.65 7.86
N TRP A 301 -11.99 -7.83 7.07
CA TRP A 301 -11.85 -6.38 7.12
C TRP A 301 -12.39 -5.78 8.42
N ILE A 302 -13.50 -6.30 8.96
CA ILE A 302 -14.02 -5.85 10.25
C ILE A 302 -12.97 -6.05 11.35
N PHE A 303 -12.49 -7.27 11.52
CA PHE A 303 -11.57 -7.61 12.61
C PHE A 303 -10.14 -7.16 12.32
N GLY A 304 -9.65 -7.33 11.09
CA GLY A 304 -8.31 -6.91 10.67
C GLY A 304 -8.12 -5.40 10.77
N GLY A 305 -9.10 -4.60 10.37
CA GLY A 305 -9.06 -3.15 10.50
C GLY A 305 -8.99 -2.67 11.96
N MET A 306 -9.71 -3.34 12.86
CA MET A 306 -9.63 -3.05 14.29
C MET A 306 -8.33 -3.53 14.94
N GLY A 307 -7.79 -4.67 14.48
CA GLY A 307 -6.61 -5.31 15.07
C GLY A 307 -5.27 -4.73 14.64
N GLN A 308 -5.23 -3.89 13.61
CA GLN A 308 -3.97 -3.38 13.04
C GLN A 308 -3.21 -2.47 14.03
N PRO A 309 -2.00 -2.86 14.51
CA PRO A 309 -1.27 -2.12 15.54
C PRO A 309 -0.95 -0.67 15.14
N ALA A 310 -0.60 -0.43 13.88
CA ALA A 310 -0.31 0.90 13.37
C ALA A 310 -1.50 1.86 13.50
N SER A 311 -2.71 1.40 13.19
CA SER A 311 -3.95 2.17 13.37
C SER A 311 -4.26 2.39 14.84
N GLN A 312 -4.11 1.37 15.68
CA GLN A 312 -4.36 1.45 17.12
C GLN A 312 -3.48 2.50 17.81
N VAL A 313 -2.18 2.54 17.49
CA VAL A 313 -1.26 3.55 18.04
C VAL A 313 -1.69 4.97 17.65
N ARG A 314 -2.10 5.18 16.40
CA ARG A 314 -2.61 6.49 15.95
C ARG A 314 -3.91 6.90 16.66
N LEU A 315 -4.82 5.93 16.92
CA LEU A 315 -6.03 6.17 17.71
C LEU A 315 -5.73 6.50 19.17
N MET A 316 -4.68 5.89 19.77
CA MET A 316 -4.20 6.24 21.09
C MET A 316 -3.58 7.65 21.13
N ALA A 317 -2.99 8.10 20.03
CA ALA A 317 -2.34 9.40 19.89
C ALA A 317 -3.31 10.55 19.56
N CYS A 318 -4.61 10.30 19.31
CA CYS A 318 -5.57 11.32 18.93
C CYS A 318 -5.86 12.31 20.09
N LYS A 319 -6.15 13.58 19.70
CA LYS A 319 -6.38 14.65 20.66
C LYS A 319 -7.64 14.44 21.52
N ASP A 320 -8.77 14.15 20.89
CA ASP A 320 -10.08 14.00 21.55
C ASP A 320 -11.07 13.15 20.73
N SER A 321 -12.23 12.87 21.30
CA SER A 321 -13.28 12.06 20.65
C SER A 321 -13.93 12.78 19.45
N GLY A 322 -13.95 14.10 19.43
CA GLY A 322 -14.44 14.88 18.28
C GLY A 322 -13.50 14.73 17.09
N THR A 323 -12.20 14.70 17.33
CA THR A 323 -11.18 14.39 16.35
C THR A 323 -11.42 13.01 15.70
N ILE A 324 -11.71 11.97 16.49
CA ILE A 324 -12.01 10.63 16.00
C ILE A 324 -13.22 10.64 15.04
N ARG A 325 -14.31 11.30 15.43
CA ARG A 325 -15.53 11.35 14.60
C ARG A 325 -15.29 12.06 13.27
N ARG A 326 -14.55 13.18 13.28
CA ARG A 326 -14.22 13.92 12.05
C ARG A 326 -13.28 13.11 11.16
N SER A 327 -12.28 12.46 11.73
CA SER A 327 -11.34 11.64 10.95
C SER A 327 -11.98 10.39 10.35
N MET A 328 -13.01 9.81 10.96
CA MET A 328 -13.77 8.72 10.36
C MET A 328 -14.39 9.13 9.02
N VAL A 329 -15.05 10.28 8.97
CA VAL A 329 -15.66 10.80 7.74
C VAL A 329 -14.59 11.15 6.70
N LEU A 330 -13.54 11.87 7.12
CA LEU A 330 -12.43 12.25 6.23
C LEU A 330 -11.74 11.03 5.63
N LEU A 331 -11.51 9.99 6.42
CA LEU A 331 -10.91 8.74 5.95
C LEU A 331 -11.79 8.02 4.94
N SER A 332 -13.11 7.95 5.18
CA SER A 332 -14.04 7.33 4.25
C SER A 332 -14.06 8.05 2.90
N VAL A 333 -14.10 9.38 2.93
CA VAL A 333 -14.04 10.21 1.72
C VAL A 333 -12.68 10.04 1.00
N TYR A 334 -11.58 10.08 1.73
CA TYR A 334 -10.24 9.89 1.16
C TYR A 334 -10.10 8.52 0.47
N ASN A 335 -10.54 7.44 1.12
CA ASN A 335 -10.50 6.11 0.55
C ASN A 335 -11.31 6.01 -0.76
N LEU A 336 -12.49 6.64 -0.80
CA LEU A 336 -13.31 6.68 -2.01
C LEU A 336 -12.54 7.32 -3.18
N PHE A 337 -11.88 8.45 -2.91
CA PHE A 337 -11.09 9.17 -3.93
C PHE A 337 -9.77 8.49 -4.32
N ILE A 338 -9.31 7.50 -3.58
CA ILE A 338 -8.15 6.67 -3.97
C ILE A 338 -8.61 5.45 -4.75
N TYR A 339 -9.53 4.66 -4.20
CA TYR A 339 -9.84 3.36 -4.75
C TYR A 339 -10.74 3.41 -5.99
N LEU A 340 -11.72 4.32 -6.04
CA LEU A 340 -12.60 4.44 -7.21
C LEU A 340 -11.82 4.83 -8.49
N PRO A 341 -10.95 5.86 -8.47
CA PRO A 341 -10.11 6.17 -9.62
C PRO A 341 -9.17 5.02 -10.01
N LEU A 342 -8.58 4.30 -9.05
CA LEU A 342 -7.71 3.17 -9.35
C LEU A 342 -8.46 2.05 -10.08
N ILE A 343 -9.71 1.76 -9.71
CA ILE A 343 -10.54 0.79 -10.44
C ILE A 343 -10.70 1.23 -11.90
N VAL A 344 -11.10 2.47 -12.11
CA VAL A 344 -11.31 3.01 -13.46
C VAL A 344 -10.03 2.94 -14.29
N VAL A 345 -8.90 3.37 -13.71
CA VAL A 345 -7.59 3.31 -14.37
C VAL A 345 -7.24 1.89 -14.79
N CYS A 346 -7.45 0.90 -13.93
CA CYS A 346 -7.08 -0.49 -14.22
C CYS A 346 -8.02 -1.16 -15.24
N VAL A 347 -9.31 -0.81 -15.22
CA VAL A 347 -10.26 -1.26 -16.24
C VAL A 347 -9.86 -0.72 -17.62
N VAL A 348 -9.52 0.56 -17.71
CA VAL A 348 -9.03 1.17 -18.94
C VAL A 348 -7.67 0.58 -19.35
N ALA A 349 -6.77 0.33 -18.40
CA ALA A 349 -5.50 -0.32 -18.69
C ALA A 349 -5.69 -1.70 -19.33
N ARG A 350 -6.67 -2.49 -18.89
CA ARG A 350 -7.00 -3.78 -19.49
C ARG A 350 -7.47 -3.65 -20.95
N SER A 351 -8.19 -2.58 -21.29
CA SER A 351 -8.64 -2.35 -22.68
C SER A 351 -7.51 -1.92 -23.61
N ILE A 352 -6.49 -1.19 -23.08
CA ILE A 352 -5.38 -0.68 -23.90
C ILE A 352 -4.23 -1.69 -23.99
N MET A 353 -4.00 -2.46 -22.95
CA MET A 353 -2.91 -3.44 -22.81
C MET A 353 -3.47 -4.80 -22.41
N PRO A 354 -4.08 -5.56 -23.34
CA PRO A 354 -4.76 -6.82 -22.98
C PRO A 354 -3.82 -7.97 -22.59
N ASP A 355 -2.55 -7.92 -23.05
CA ASP A 355 -1.62 -9.05 -23.00
C ASP A 355 -0.54 -8.91 -21.92
N LEU A 356 -0.85 -8.26 -20.80
CA LEU A 356 0.06 -8.27 -19.66
C LEU A 356 0.01 -9.64 -19.00
N GLU A 357 1.07 -10.44 -19.18
CA GLU A 357 1.19 -11.78 -18.59
C GLU A 357 1.25 -11.75 -17.06
N GLN A 358 1.78 -10.66 -16.48
CA GLN A 358 1.85 -10.43 -15.04
C GLN A 358 1.50 -8.96 -14.75
N PRO A 359 0.22 -8.66 -14.55
CA PRO A 359 -0.26 -7.31 -14.29
C PRO A 359 0.09 -6.78 -12.88
#